data_8727952742b7c003dc4e8c2fed23ee78
#
_entry.id   8727952742b7c003dc4e8c2fed23ee78
#
_cell.length_a   1.000
_cell.length_b   1.000
_cell.length_c   1.000
_cell.angle_alpha   90.00
_cell.angle_beta   90.00
_cell.angle_gamma   90.00
#
_symmetry.space_group_name_H-M   'P 1'
#
loop_
_entity.id
_entity.type
_entity.pdbx_description
1 polymer ?
#
loop_
_entity_poly.entity_id
_entity_poly.type
_entity_poly.pdbx_seq_one_letter_code
_entity_poly.pdbx_strand_id
1 'polypeptide(L)'
;MPESLSSIASSKDTTKLNYRITTETQESKTSTFNEKPPPKAKKILGFIDIESQRSTESIPLSEKDASWVEGEGKLQQGLKSRHIQLIALGGAIGTGLFVGTSSTLATCGPAGLFISYIIISSAIYPIMNAFGEMVCYLPGNGNDSAGSAAHLISKYVDSSLGFAAAWNYYYCYIILVAAECTAASGVVEYWTTAVPKGVWILIFLSIIMVLNVCPVKYYGESEFWFASIKILCIVGLIIMSFILFWGGGPDHDRVGFRYWQHPGAFTNHIMPGGFGKFLDIYTGIIKGGFAFVLGPELVSMTSSECEDQRRNIAKAARRFVWRLMFFYVLGTLAISVLVAYNDPVLENALAQGKPGAGSSPFVIGIQNFGIHGLPHVINACILTSAWSAGNAFMFASTRSLLTMAKNGQAPKIMGRINRFGVPYVALALSGGLACLAFLNASSSTADVFNWFANISTIAGFIGWICACIAYIRFRKAIIFNGLLDRLPYRGVLMPYLVYYSLFIISLITITNGYAIFIPRNWRASDFIAAYINLPIFLVLWWGHKIWTRSFFKRWWKRVDEIDVITGLEETEERARELDETRVYPTTLWGKFLDALL
;
A
#
# COMPACT_ATOMS: atom_id res chain seq x y z
N MET A 1 15.87 65.47 -4.75
CA MET A 1 16.67 66.39 -3.95
C MET A 1 16.58 65.99 -2.52
N PRO A 2 17.67 66.13 -1.85
CA PRO A 2 18.65 65.10 -1.53
C PRO A 2 18.93 65.03 -0.02
N GLU A 3 19.89 64.19 0.26
CA GLU A 3 20.89 64.26 1.35
C GLU A 3 20.42 63.79 2.73
N SER A 4 21.20 63.12 3.49
CA SER A 4 22.64 62.77 3.44
C SER A 4 23.04 62.01 4.68
N LEU A 5 24.04 61.20 4.57
CA LEU A 5 25.16 60.99 5.48
C LEU A 5 24.86 60.37 6.85
N SER A 6 25.61 59.48 7.39
CA SER A 6 26.92 58.87 7.17
C SER A 6 27.30 58.17 8.45
N SER A 7 27.96 57.04 8.32
CA SER A 7 29.08 56.55 9.16
C SER A 7 28.93 56.54 10.68
N ILE A 8 29.22 55.41 11.27
CA ILE A 8 30.39 55.25 12.15
C ILE A 8 30.68 53.74 12.30
N ALA A 9 31.93 53.48 12.22
CA ALA A 9 32.61 52.20 12.19
C ALA A 9 32.82 51.57 13.57
N SER A 10 33.03 50.24 13.52
CA SER A 10 34.04 49.49 14.29
C SER A 10 33.98 49.47 15.81
N SER A 11 33.68 48.30 16.35
CA SER A 11 34.53 47.76 17.43
C SER A 11 34.40 46.23 17.47
N LYS A 12 35.51 45.58 17.22
CA LYS A 12 35.78 44.17 17.55
C LYS A 12 35.91 44.07 19.08
N ASP A 13 35.28 43.07 19.65
CA ASP A 13 35.83 42.44 20.85
C ASP A 13 35.50 40.97 20.90
N THR A 14 36.56 40.20 20.77
CA THR A 14 36.66 38.76 20.93
C THR A 14 36.82 38.45 22.41
N THR A 15 35.89 37.71 22.98
CA THR A 15 36.15 37.08 24.28
C THR A 15 36.09 35.56 24.11
N LYS A 16 37.27 34.97 24.01
CA LYS A 16 37.52 33.53 24.13
C LYS A 16 37.37 33.14 25.60
N LEU A 17 36.46 32.27 25.91
CA LEU A 17 36.44 31.53 27.17
C LEU A 17 37.08 30.16 26.94
N ASN A 18 38.31 30.02 27.41
CA ASN A 18 39.02 28.75 27.58
C ASN A 18 38.50 28.04 28.82
N TYR A 19 37.90 26.86 28.66
CA TYR A 19 37.78 25.90 29.75
C TYR A 19 38.95 24.91 29.70
N ARG A 20 39.78 24.98 30.73
CA ARG A 20 40.91 24.09 31.02
C ARG A 20 40.35 22.83 31.69
N ILE A 21 40.55 21.67 31.09
CA ILE A 21 40.29 20.36 31.70
C ILE A 21 41.57 20.01 32.48
N THR A 22 41.45 19.95 33.78
CA THR A 22 42.45 19.36 34.69
C THR A 22 42.14 17.88 34.86
N THR A 23 43.02 17.04 34.35
CA THR A 23 43.12 15.61 34.66
C THR A 23 43.82 15.45 36.01
N GLU A 24 43.12 14.95 37.01
CA GLU A 24 43.72 14.37 38.21
C GLU A 24 43.60 12.85 38.15
N THR A 25 44.76 12.22 38.00
CA THR A 25 45.03 10.81 38.24
C THR A 25 45.15 10.56 39.74
N GLN A 26 44.28 9.71 40.28
CA GLN A 26 44.54 9.09 41.59
C GLN A 26 44.61 7.57 41.46
N GLU A 27 45.86 7.09 41.59
CA GLU A 27 46.16 5.72 41.95
C GLU A 27 45.81 5.48 43.42
N SER A 28 45.08 4.38 43.73
CA SER A 28 45.18 3.77 45.05
C SER A 28 44.81 2.28 45.02
N LYS A 29 45.84 1.50 45.11
CA LYS A 29 46.10 0.38 46.03
C LYS A 29 44.99 -0.70 46.18
N THR A 30 45.31 -1.86 45.64
CA THR A 30 44.87 -3.21 45.99
C THR A 30 44.91 -3.49 47.49
N SER A 31 43.80 -4.00 48.03
CA SER A 31 43.84 -4.86 49.23
C SER A 31 42.85 -6.01 49.04
N THR A 32 43.44 -7.18 48.94
CA THR A 32 42.83 -8.51 49.02
C THR A 32 42.18 -8.73 50.36
N PHE A 33 40.88 -9.07 50.39
CA PHE A 33 40.28 -9.78 51.53
C PHE A 33 39.56 -11.03 51.03
N ASN A 34 40.09 -12.16 51.46
CA ASN A 34 39.50 -13.49 51.37
C ASN A 34 38.44 -13.62 52.46
N GLU A 35 37.18 -13.87 52.10
CA GLU A 35 36.22 -14.42 53.06
C GLU A 35 35.41 -15.55 52.40
N LYS A 36 35.37 -16.68 53.15
CA LYS A 36 34.69 -17.93 52.85
C LYS A 36 33.17 -17.76 52.89
N PRO A 37 32.42 -18.58 52.11
CA PRO A 37 30.96 -18.56 52.15
C PRO A 37 30.41 -19.32 53.39
N PRO A 38 29.34 -18.85 54.03
CA PRO A 38 28.60 -19.61 55.06
C PRO A 38 27.56 -20.59 54.44
N PRO A 39 27.09 -21.54 55.24
CA PRO A 39 26.47 -22.78 54.75
C PRO A 39 24.98 -22.66 54.42
N LYS A 40 24.55 -23.62 53.61
CA LYS A 40 23.20 -23.93 53.17
C LYS A 40 22.11 -23.79 54.25
N ALA A 41 21.10 -22.94 54.02
CA ALA A 41 19.83 -22.98 54.70
C ALA A 41 18.70 -23.32 53.70
N LYS A 42 17.80 -24.15 54.19
CA LYS A 42 16.79 -24.95 53.51
C LYS A 42 15.79 -24.17 52.65
N LYS A 43 15.38 -24.85 51.57
CA LYS A 43 14.12 -24.71 50.85
C LYS A 43 12.94 -24.53 51.82
N ILE A 44 12.15 -23.50 51.61
CA ILE A 44 10.67 -23.42 51.66
C ILE A 44 10.33 -21.96 51.28
N LEU A 45 9.35 -21.77 50.43
CA LEU A 45 8.82 -20.55 49.78
C LEU A 45 9.51 -20.14 48.47
N GLY A 46 9.29 -20.96 47.50
CA GLY A 46 9.49 -20.59 46.08
C GLY A 46 8.12 -20.56 45.39
N PHE A 47 7.41 -19.49 45.49
CA PHE A 47 6.27 -19.13 44.64
C PHE A 47 5.94 -17.66 44.92
N ILE A 48 6.68 -16.79 44.36
CA ILE A 48 6.43 -15.35 44.11
C ILE A 48 7.82 -14.73 43.91
N ASP A 49 8.27 -14.65 42.65
CA ASP A 49 9.23 -13.68 42.10
C ASP A 49 9.74 -14.13 40.70
N ILE A 50 8.83 -14.50 39.80
CA ILE A 50 9.11 -14.67 38.34
C ILE A 50 8.27 -13.68 37.53
N GLU A 51 7.85 -12.57 38.09
CA GLU A 51 6.90 -11.67 37.42
C GLU A 51 7.42 -10.25 37.15
N SER A 52 8.68 -9.92 37.46
CA SER A 52 9.18 -8.56 37.25
C SER A 52 10.26 -8.38 36.18
N GLN A 53 10.64 -9.44 35.46
CA GLN A 53 11.61 -9.33 34.35
C GLN A 53 11.13 -9.91 33.01
N ARG A 54 9.83 -9.88 32.74
CA ARG A 54 9.31 -10.02 31.36
C ARG A 54 8.84 -8.68 30.81
N SER A 55 9.74 -7.72 30.79
CA SER A 55 9.64 -6.55 29.91
C SER A 55 10.07 -6.98 28.50
N THR A 56 9.09 -7.08 27.59
CA THR A 56 9.19 -6.83 26.14
C THR A 56 10.46 -7.29 25.40
N GLU A 57 11.05 -8.40 25.72
CA GLU A 57 11.90 -9.12 24.78
C GLU A 57 11.00 -10.05 23.98
N SER A 58 10.96 -9.86 22.67
CA SER A 58 10.68 -10.96 21.74
C SER A 58 11.51 -12.14 22.23
N ILE A 59 10.86 -13.24 22.66
CA ILE A 59 11.56 -14.45 23.12
C ILE A 59 12.59 -14.74 22.03
N PRO A 60 13.90 -14.64 22.30
CA PRO A 60 14.87 -15.05 21.33
C PRO A 60 14.63 -16.53 21.12
N LEU A 61 14.24 -16.91 19.91
CA LEU A 61 14.15 -18.31 19.49
C LEU A 61 15.48 -18.94 19.90
N SER A 62 15.48 -20.07 20.61
CA SER A 62 16.72 -20.76 20.92
C SER A 62 17.51 -20.97 19.63
N GLU A 63 18.84 -20.99 19.67
CA GLU A 63 19.68 -21.21 18.47
C GLU A 63 19.22 -22.45 17.67
N LYS A 64 18.67 -23.47 18.33
CA LYS A 64 18.03 -24.61 17.68
C LYS A 64 16.72 -24.26 16.99
N ASP A 65 15.91 -23.35 17.52
CA ASP A 65 14.68 -22.90 16.91
C ASP A 65 14.93 -21.92 15.75
N ALA A 66 15.98 -21.11 15.83
CA ALA A 66 16.45 -20.28 14.72
C ALA A 66 16.91 -21.11 13.50
N SER A 67 17.59 -22.24 13.73
CA SER A 67 18.04 -23.14 12.65
C SER A 67 16.90 -23.78 11.84
N TRP A 68 15.68 -23.88 12.39
CA TRP A 68 14.51 -24.41 11.67
C TRP A 68 13.82 -23.36 10.80
N VAL A 69 14.04 -22.08 11.09
CA VAL A 69 13.53 -20.94 10.28
C VAL A 69 14.53 -20.58 9.17
N GLU A 70 15.82 -20.85 9.39
CA GLU A 70 16.87 -20.78 8.40
C GLU A 70 16.90 -22.09 7.56
N GLY A 71 15.90 -22.32 6.74
CA GLY A 71 16.11 -23.12 5.54
C GLY A 71 17.23 -22.45 4.73
N GLU A 72 18.05 -23.20 4.02
CA GLU A 72 19.30 -22.83 3.35
C GLU A 72 19.27 -21.56 2.46
N GLY A 73 18.17 -20.79 2.43
CA GLY A 73 17.98 -19.60 1.61
C GLY A 73 17.73 -18.31 2.41
N LYS A 74 18.54 -17.28 2.14
CA LYS A 74 18.26 -15.90 2.56
C LYS A 74 17.47 -15.19 1.47
N LEU A 75 16.60 -14.23 1.85
CA LEU A 75 15.98 -13.32 0.89
C LEU A 75 17.08 -12.59 0.13
N GLN A 76 16.99 -12.59 -1.20
CA GLN A 76 17.99 -11.96 -2.05
C GLN A 76 17.62 -10.49 -2.27
N GLN A 77 18.54 -9.57 -1.97
CA GLN A 77 18.42 -8.16 -2.34
C GLN A 77 18.72 -8.01 -3.85
N GLY A 78 17.70 -8.19 -4.69
CA GLY A 78 17.84 -8.17 -6.14
C GLY A 78 17.03 -7.08 -6.85
N LEU A 79 16.28 -6.25 -6.09
CA LEU A 79 15.43 -5.19 -6.64
C LEU A 79 16.20 -3.86 -6.73
N LYS A 80 16.45 -3.42 -7.95
CA LYS A 80 17.03 -2.09 -8.25
C LYS A 80 15.99 -0.98 -8.08
N SER A 81 16.46 0.28 -7.95
CA SER A 81 15.62 1.48 -7.84
C SER A 81 14.49 1.52 -8.87
N ARG A 82 14.78 1.24 -10.14
CA ARG A 82 13.80 1.19 -11.23
C ARG A 82 12.66 0.20 -10.99
N HIS A 83 12.99 -0.99 -10.44
CA HIS A 83 12.00 -2.02 -10.15
C HIS A 83 11.03 -1.56 -9.07
N ILE A 84 11.55 -1.01 -7.96
CA ILE A 84 10.72 -0.57 -6.82
C ILE A 84 9.79 0.56 -7.22
N GLN A 85 10.30 1.53 -8.00
CA GLN A 85 9.47 2.64 -8.44
C GLN A 85 8.36 2.19 -9.38
N LEU A 86 8.63 1.22 -10.25
CA LEU A 86 7.62 0.68 -11.16
C LEU A 86 6.68 -0.33 -10.48
N ILE A 87 7.15 -1.11 -9.50
CA ILE A 87 6.29 -1.95 -8.66
C ILE A 87 5.31 -1.07 -7.88
N ALA A 88 5.81 0.01 -7.26
CA ALA A 88 4.96 0.97 -6.55
C ALA A 88 3.92 1.63 -7.47
N LEU A 89 4.27 1.88 -8.72
CA LEU A 89 3.38 2.46 -9.72
C LEU A 89 2.47 1.40 -10.35
N GLY A 90 3.03 0.25 -10.71
CA GLY A 90 2.30 -0.84 -11.36
C GLY A 90 1.28 -1.49 -10.45
N GLY A 91 1.61 -1.68 -9.15
CA GLY A 91 0.66 -2.18 -8.17
C GLY A 91 -0.51 -1.23 -7.91
N ALA A 92 -0.28 0.08 -8.05
CA ALA A 92 -1.34 1.08 -7.90
C ALA A 92 -2.25 1.20 -9.14
N ILE A 93 -1.77 0.88 -10.34
CA ILE A 93 -2.56 0.89 -11.58
C ILE A 93 -3.00 -0.55 -11.89
N GLY A 94 -4.15 -0.93 -11.37
CA GLY A 94 -4.82 -2.21 -11.61
C GLY A 94 -6.13 -2.04 -12.39
N THR A 95 -6.98 -3.05 -12.33
CA THR A 95 -8.33 -3.03 -12.92
C THR A 95 -9.23 -1.96 -12.30
N GLY A 96 -8.93 -1.49 -11.09
CA GLY A 96 -9.70 -0.45 -10.41
C GLY A 96 -9.83 0.86 -11.21
N LEU A 97 -8.78 1.29 -11.92
CA LEU A 97 -8.84 2.49 -12.76
C LEU A 97 -9.49 2.23 -14.12
N PHE A 98 -9.23 1.07 -14.73
CA PHE A 98 -9.71 0.79 -16.09
C PHE A 98 -11.13 0.25 -16.13
N VAL A 99 -11.55 -0.49 -15.10
CA VAL A 99 -12.84 -1.20 -15.05
C VAL A 99 -13.70 -0.70 -13.88
N GLY A 100 -13.14 -0.51 -12.70
CA GLY A 100 -13.87 -0.07 -11.50
C GLY A 100 -14.50 1.31 -11.62
N THR A 101 -13.94 2.17 -12.48
CA THR A 101 -14.46 3.52 -12.75
C THR A 101 -15.80 3.52 -13.47
N SER A 102 -16.16 2.45 -14.19
CA SER A 102 -17.45 2.34 -14.91
C SER A 102 -18.64 2.42 -13.96
N SER A 103 -18.65 1.59 -12.92
CA SER A 103 -19.72 1.61 -11.93
C SER A 103 -19.76 2.92 -11.12
N THR A 104 -18.61 3.55 -10.91
CA THR A 104 -18.52 4.84 -10.25
C THR A 104 -19.08 5.95 -11.14
N LEU A 105 -18.73 5.98 -12.43
CA LEU A 105 -19.26 6.94 -13.41
C LEU A 105 -20.79 6.84 -13.51
N ALA A 106 -21.33 5.62 -13.67
CA ALA A 106 -22.77 5.40 -13.74
C ALA A 106 -23.52 5.82 -12.46
N THR A 107 -22.87 5.71 -11.29
CA THR A 107 -23.48 6.08 -10.00
C THR A 107 -23.46 7.57 -9.73
N CYS A 108 -22.32 8.27 -9.97
CA CYS A 108 -22.15 9.66 -9.50
C CYS A 108 -22.04 10.69 -10.63
N GLY A 109 -22.02 10.24 -11.88
CA GLY A 109 -21.85 11.11 -13.04
C GLY A 109 -20.42 11.61 -13.24
N PRO A 110 -20.15 12.33 -14.35
CA PRO A 110 -18.79 12.72 -14.74
C PRO A 110 -18.10 13.64 -13.73
N ALA A 111 -18.77 14.68 -13.23
CA ALA A 111 -18.20 15.56 -12.20
C ALA A 111 -18.07 14.84 -10.86
N GLY A 112 -19.06 14.00 -10.50
CA GLY A 112 -19.03 13.20 -9.29
C GLY A 112 -17.85 12.24 -9.27
N LEU A 113 -17.56 11.55 -10.37
CA LEU A 113 -16.38 10.69 -10.55
C LEU A 113 -15.08 11.47 -10.33
N PHE A 114 -14.92 12.61 -11.00
CA PHE A 114 -13.73 13.44 -10.91
C PHE A 114 -13.49 13.95 -9.48
N ILE A 115 -14.51 14.51 -8.83
CA ILE A 115 -14.45 15.02 -7.45
C ILE A 115 -14.13 13.87 -6.47
N SER A 116 -14.75 12.70 -6.63
CA SER A 116 -14.52 11.54 -5.77
C SER A 116 -13.06 11.09 -5.80
N TYR A 117 -12.45 11.06 -6.97
CA TYR A 117 -11.05 10.67 -7.11
C TYR A 117 -10.06 11.75 -6.61
N ILE A 118 -10.41 13.03 -6.68
CA ILE A 118 -9.63 14.08 -6.02
C ILE A 118 -9.63 13.89 -4.50
N ILE A 119 -10.81 13.68 -3.92
CA ILE A 119 -10.96 13.55 -2.46
C ILE A 119 -10.21 12.30 -1.96
N ILE A 120 -10.41 11.14 -2.58
CA ILE A 120 -9.73 9.92 -2.13
C ILE A 120 -8.21 10.01 -2.36
N SER A 121 -7.73 10.60 -3.46
CA SER A 121 -6.30 10.83 -3.71
C SER A 121 -5.69 11.74 -2.63
N SER A 122 -6.41 12.80 -2.22
CA SER A 122 -5.96 13.71 -1.16
C SER A 122 -5.86 13.01 0.21
N ALA A 123 -6.70 12.01 0.47
CA ALA A 123 -6.66 11.22 1.70
C ALA A 123 -5.55 10.15 1.69
N ILE A 124 -5.16 9.64 0.52
CA ILE A 124 -4.13 8.59 0.40
C ILE A 124 -2.71 9.17 0.37
N TYR A 125 -2.52 10.37 -0.16
CA TYR A 125 -1.23 11.03 -0.20
C TYR A 125 -0.51 11.09 1.16
N PRO A 126 -1.17 11.48 2.27
CA PRO A 126 -0.52 11.50 3.58
C PRO A 126 -0.17 10.10 4.10
N ILE A 127 -0.92 9.07 3.73
CA ILE A 127 -0.64 7.68 4.11
C ILE A 127 0.67 7.21 3.48
N MET A 128 0.90 7.52 2.20
CA MET A 128 2.17 7.23 1.54
C MET A 128 3.35 7.98 2.19
N ASN A 129 3.16 9.26 2.56
CA ASN A 129 4.19 10.00 3.28
C ASN A 129 4.46 9.42 4.66
N ALA A 130 3.43 8.94 5.37
CA ALA A 130 3.57 8.27 6.65
C ALA A 130 4.44 7.01 6.55
N PHE A 131 4.17 6.15 5.55
CA PHE A 131 5.04 5.01 5.26
C PHE A 131 6.46 5.46 4.88
N GLY A 132 6.57 6.46 4.00
CA GLY A 132 7.85 7.02 3.59
C GLY A 132 8.71 7.47 4.78
N GLU A 133 8.15 8.25 5.72
CA GLU A 133 8.88 8.70 6.91
C GLU A 133 9.28 7.54 7.82
N MET A 134 8.35 6.61 8.13
CA MET A 134 8.62 5.49 9.03
C MET A 134 9.65 4.51 8.47
N VAL A 135 9.52 4.14 7.19
CA VAL A 135 10.40 3.16 6.54
C VAL A 135 11.78 3.74 6.25
N CYS A 136 11.87 5.01 5.82
CA CYS A 136 13.16 5.65 5.57
C CYS A 136 13.96 5.90 6.85
N TYR A 137 13.29 6.08 7.98
CA TYR A 137 13.94 6.34 9.26
C TYR A 137 14.70 5.11 9.78
N LEU A 138 14.01 3.97 9.84
CA LEU A 138 14.58 2.67 10.24
C LEU A 138 14.19 1.60 9.21
N PRO A 139 14.86 1.57 8.06
CA PRO A 139 14.70 0.49 7.10
C PRO A 139 15.25 -0.81 7.70
N GLY A 140 14.61 -1.94 7.43
CA GLY A 140 15.08 -3.23 7.91
C GLY A 140 16.41 -3.64 7.27
N ASN A 141 17.31 -4.20 8.06
CA ASN A 141 18.60 -4.70 7.58
C ASN A 141 18.43 -6.09 6.93
N GLY A 142 17.91 -6.17 5.70
CA GLY A 142 17.90 -7.38 4.86
C GLY A 142 17.32 -8.69 5.42
N ASN A 143 17.53 -8.95 6.69
CA ASN A 143 17.02 -10.13 7.39
C ASN A 143 15.76 -9.85 8.23
N ASP A 144 15.46 -8.59 8.49
CA ASP A 144 14.34 -8.19 9.32
C ASP A 144 13.17 -7.67 8.48
N SER A 145 12.00 -8.10 8.85
CA SER A 145 10.72 -7.66 8.29
C SER A 145 10.38 -6.20 8.66
N ALA A 146 11.37 -5.41 9.06
CA ALA A 146 11.22 -4.12 9.72
C ALA A 146 10.48 -3.06 8.88
N GLY A 147 10.54 -3.16 7.54
CA GLY A 147 9.84 -2.23 6.65
C GLY A 147 8.36 -2.56 6.42
N SER A 148 7.84 -3.73 6.84
CA SER A 148 6.46 -4.07 6.57
C SER A 148 5.48 -3.24 7.42
N ALA A 149 4.32 -2.88 6.82
CA ALA A 149 3.29 -2.11 7.51
C ALA A 149 2.89 -2.71 8.87
N ALA A 150 2.71 -4.04 8.92
CA ALA A 150 2.34 -4.74 10.15
C ALA A 150 3.44 -4.67 11.22
N HIS A 151 4.71 -4.74 10.83
CA HIS A 151 5.83 -4.56 11.75
C HIS A 151 5.86 -3.15 12.34
N LEU A 152 5.68 -2.12 11.51
CA LEU A 152 5.62 -0.73 11.97
C LEU A 152 4.46 -0.51 12.96
N ILE A 153 3.29 -1.11 12.71
CA ILE A 153 2.14 -1.06 13.62
C ILE A 153 2.49 -1.76 14.94
N SER A 154 3.09 -2.94 14.90
CA SER A 154 3.53 -3.68 16.08
C SER A 154 4.58 -2.91 16.89
N LYS A 155 5.54 -2.27 16.22
CA LYS A 155 6.62 -1.49 16.83
C LYS A 155 6.09 -0.23 17.53
N TYR A 156 5.25 0.54 16.87
CA TYR A 156 4.85 1.87 17.33
C TYR A 156 3.52 1.91 18.10
N VAL A 157 2.67 0.92 17.99
CA VAL A 157 1.35 0.91 18.67
C VAL A 157 1.24 -0.23 19.68
N ASP A 158 1.06 -1.45 19.19
CA ASP A 158 0.83 -2.63 20.00
C ASP A 158 1.06 -3.91 19.18
N SER A 159 1.64 -4.95 19.82
CA SER A 159 1.93 -6.22 19.13
C SER A 159 0.68 -6.96 18.66
N SER A 160 -0.42 -6.86 19.43
CA SER A 160 -1.69 -7.51 19.05
C SER A 160 -2.38 -6.79 17.89
N LEU A 161 -2.28 -5.46 17.84
CA LEU A 161 -2.76 -4.70 16.68
C LEU A 161 -1.91 -5.01 15.44
N GLY A 162 -0.59 -5.14 15.61
CA GLY A 162 0.32 -5.57 14.54
C GLY A 162 0.02 -6.96 14.02
N PHE A 163 -0.31 -7.90 14.91
CA PHE A 163 -0.77 -9.25 14.56
C PHE A 163 -2.06 -9.20 13.70
N ALA A 164 -3.08 -8.47 14.17
CA ALA A 164 -4.34 -8.35 13.44
C ALA A 164 -4.14 -7.67 12.07
N ALA A 165 -3.31 -6.63 12.01
CA ALA A 165 -2.96 -5.96 10.76
C ALA A 165 -2.20 -6.87 9.80
N ALA A 166 -1.29 -7.72 10.28
CA ALA A 166 -0.54 -8.66 9.45
C ALA A 166 -1.46 -9.67 8.75
N TRP A 167 -2.38 -10.28 9.49
CA TRP A 167 -3.38 -11.20 8.94
C TRP A 167 -4.38 -10.49 8.02
N ASN A 168 -4.77 -9.26 8.35
CA ASN A 168 -5.64 -8.44 7.51
C ASN A 168 -4.98 -8.11 6.15
N TYR A 169 -3.70 -7.74 6.13
CA TYR A 169 -2.96 -7.52 4.89
C TYR A 169 -2.80 -8.79 4.06
N TYR A 170 -2.43 -9.90 4.69
CA TYR A 170 -2.32 -11.20 4.02
C TYR A 170 -3.63 -11.60 3.34
N TYR A 171 -4.72 -11.53 4.07
CA TYR A 171 -6.06 -11.80 3.57
C TYR A 171 -6.44 -10.86 2.41
N CYS A 172 -6.19 -9.57 2.57
CA CYS A 172 -6.45 -8.57 1.54
C CYS A 172 -5.70 -8.87 0.24
N TYR A 173 -4.41 -9.18 0.31
CA TYR A 173 -3.61 -9.53 -0.86
C TYR A 173 -4.17 -10.73 -1.61
N ILE A 174 -4.58 -11.78 -0.91
CA ILE A 174 -5.15 -12.98 -1.55
C ILE A 174 -6.48 -12.70 -2.23
N ILE A 175 -7.37 -11.95 -1.58
CA ILE A 175 -8.64 -11.55 -2.19
C ILE A 175 -8.40 -10.69 -3.44
N LEU A 176 -7.39 -9.83 -3.43
CA LEU A 176 -7.02 -9.06 -4.61
C LEU A 176 -6.48 -9.93 -5.75
N VAL A 177 -5.69 -10.98 -5.46
CA VAL A 177 -5.28 -11.94 -6.51
C VAL A 177 -6.52 -12.56 -7.16
N ALA A 178 -7.49 -12.99 -6.34
CA ALA A 178 -8.73 -13.58 -6.86
C ALA A 178 -9.55 -12.56 -7.67
N ALA A 179 -9.62 -11.30 -7.21
CA ALA A 179 -10.30 -10.21 -7.92
C ALA A 179 -9.67 -9.93 -9.29
N GLU A 180 -8.33 -9.84 -9.36
CA GLU A 180 -7.62 -9.57 -10.62
C GLU A 180 -7.73 -10.75 -11.60
N CYS A 181 -7.66 -12.00 -11.13
CA CYS A 181 -7.92 -13.18 -11.98
C CYS A 181 -9.37 -13.19 -12.50
N THR A 182 -10.33 -12.80 -11.67
CA THR A 182 -11.75 -12.67 -12.07
C THR A 182 -11.91 -11.58 -13.13
N ALA A 183 -11.32 -10.42 -12.91
CA ALA A 183 -11.34 -9.32 -13.87
C ALA A 183 -10.64 -9.69 -15.19
N ALA A 184 -9.48 -10.32 -15.13
CA ALA A 184 -8.74 -10.78 -16.31
C ALA A 184 -9.57 -11.76 -17.16
N SER A 185 -10.28 -12.71 -16.53
CA SER A 185 -11.18 -13.63 -17.24
C SER A 185 -12.33 -12.90 -17.93
N GLY A 186 -12.88 -11.87 -17.31
CA GLY A 186 -13.92 -11.01 -17.90
C GLY A 186 -13.41 -10.16 -19.07
N VAL A 187 -12.13 -9.74 -19.05
CA VAL A 187 -11.52 -9.02 -20.18
C VAL A 187 -11.43 -9.91 -21.42
N VAL A 188 -11.11 -11.21 -21.25
CA VAL A 188 -11.00 -12.14 -22.39
C VAL A 188 -12.34 -12.36 -23.08
N GLU A 189 -13.48 -12.23 -22.38
CA GLU A 189 -14.82 -12.33 -22.99
C GLU A 189 -15.08 -11.30 -24.10
N TYR A 190 -14.28 -10.23 -24.15
CA TYR A 190 -14.32 -9.28 -25.26
C TYR A 190 -13.97 -9.93 -26.60
N TRP A 191 -13.06 -10.91 -26.61
CA TRP A 191 -12.66 -11.60 -27.85
C TRP A 191 -13.36 -12.93 -28.07
N THR A 192 -13.62 -13.68 -26.99
CA THR A 192 -14.23 -15.01 -27.10
C THR A 192 -14.99 -15.40 -25.85
N THR A 193 -16.18 -15.94 -26.07
CA THR A 193 -17.02 -16.56 -25.03
C THR A 193 -17.08 -18.09 -25.19
N ALA A 194 -16.34 -18.65 -26.17
CA ALA A 194 -16.37 -20.08 -26.48
C ALA A 194 -15.71 -20.94 -25.38
N VAL A 195 -14.78 -20.38 -24.62
CA VAL A 195 -14.05 -21.11 -23.56
C VAL A 195 -14.61 -20.72 -22.19
N PRO A 196 -14.91 -21.70 -21.32
CA PRO A 196 -15.40 -21.43 -19.98
C PRO A 196 -14.43 -20.53 -19.17
N LYS A 197 -14.98 -19.58 -18.39
CA LYS A 197 -14.20 -18.63 -17.55
C LYS A 197 -13.19 -19.30 -16.64
N GLY A 198 -13.55 -20.46 -16.06
CA GLY A 198 -12.68 -21.23 -15.20
C GLY A 198 -11.36 -21.65 -15.86
N VAL A 199 -11.36 -21.90 -17.17
CA VAL A 199 -10.13 -22.23 -17.91
C VAL A 199 -9.19 -21.03 -17.96
N TRP A 200 -9.72 -19.83 -18.21
CA TRP A 200 -8.93 -18.60 -18.22
C TRP A 200 -8.38 -18.27 -16.83
N ILE A 201 -9.18 -18.43 -15.79
CA ILE A 201 -8.74 -18.25 -14.40
C ILE A 201 -7.57 -19.21 -14.08
N LEU A 202 -7.71 -20.49 -14.50
CA LEU A 202 -6.63 -21.48 -14.29
C LEU A 202 -5.34 -21.07 -15.00
N ILE A 203 -5.44 -20.61 -16.25
CA ILE A 203 -4.27 -20.17 -17.02
C ILE A 203 -3.59 -18.98 -16.32
N PHE A 204 -4.35 -17.94 -15.96
CA PHE A 204 -3.80 -16.73 -15.33
C PHE A 204 -3.18 -17.03 -13.97
N LEU A 205 -3.88 -17.80 -13.13
CA LEU A 205 -3.36 -18.20 -11.82
C LEU A 205 -2.10 -19.06 -11.95
N SER A 206 -2.06 -20.00 -12.90
CA SER A 206 -0.90 -20.84 -13.16
C SER A 206 0.33 -20.01 -13.56
N ILE A 207 0.15 -19.02 -14.44
CA ILE A 207 1.24 -18.13 -14.86
C ILE A 207 1.75 -17.28 -13.68
N ILE A 208 0.82 -16.74 -12.86
CA ILE A 208 1.18 -16.00 -11.63
C ILE A 208 2.00 -16.90 -10.69
N MET A 209 1.57 -18.14 -10.49
CA MET A 209 2.29 -19.11 -9.64
C MET A 209 3.69 -19.39 -10.18
N VAL A 210 3.84 -19.65 -11.48
CA VAL A 210 5.15 -19.90 -12.12
C VAL A 210 6.09 -18.72 -11.96
N LEU A 211 5.61 -17.48 -12.18
CA LEU A 211 6.44 -16.28 -12.00
C LEU A 211 6.90 -16.10 -10.54
N ASN A 212 6.04 -16.45 -9.57
CA ASN A 212 6.38 -16.32 -8.15
C ASN A 212 7.27 -17.47 -7.62
N VAL A 213 7.43 -18.56 -8.35
CA VAL A 213 8.43 -19.63 -8.07
C VAL A 213 9.83 -19.20 -8.51
N CYS A 214 9.94 -18.26 -9.45
CA CYS A 214 11.22 -17.76 -9.94
C CYS A 214 11.90 -16.82 -8.91
N PRO A 215 13.26 -16.67 -8.98
CA PRO A 215 13.98 -15.70 -8.18
C PRO A 215 13.43 -14.27 -8.35
N VAL A 216 13.52 -13.45 -7.30
CA VAL A 216 12.95 -12.08 -7.24
C VAL A 216 13.43 -11.16 -8.37
N LYS A 217 14.62 -11.40 -8.91
CA LYS A 217 15.15 -10.65 -10.06
C LYS A 217 14.25 -10.77 -11.30
N TYR A 218 13.76 -11.98 -11.59
CA TYR A 218 12.84 -12.20 -12.74
C TYR A 218 11.46 -11.59 -12.49
N TYR A 219 10.98 -11.66 -11.24
CA TYR A 219 9.78 -10.94 -10.83
C TYR A 219 9.94 -9.42 -11.08
N GLY A 220 11.04 -8.82 -10.61
CA GLY A 220 11.30 -7.38 -10.80
C GLY A 220 11.38 -6.96 -12.26
N GLU A 221 12.06 -7.75 -13.11
CA GLU A 221 12.14 -7.47 -14.55
C GLU A 221 10.78 -7.65 -15.26
N SER A 222 10.00 -8.68 -14.92
CA SER A 222 8.66 -8.86 -15.51
C SER A 222 7.73 -7.70 -15.13
N GLU A 223 7.73 -7.29 -13.86
CA GLU A 223 6.91 -6.19 -13.40
C GLU A 223 7.35 -4.84 -14.00
N PHE A 224 8.65 -4.66 -14.27
CA PHE A 224 9.17 -3.50 -14.99
C PHE A 224 8.51 -3.36 -16.38
N TRP A 225 8.44 -4.42 -17.16
CA TRP A 225 7.83 -4.40 -18.48
C TRP A 225 6.31 -4.20 -18.42
N PHE A 226 5.63 -4.93 -17.54
CA PHE A 226 4.18 -4.78 -17.38
C PHE A 226 3.77 -3.40 -16.88
N ALA A 227 4.48 -2.85 -15.89
CA ALA A 227 4.24 -1.49 -15.42
C ALA A 227 4.49 -0.46 -16.52
N SER A 228 5.51 -0.65 -17.36
CA SER A 228 5.78 0.22 -18.50
C SER A 228 4.63 0.22 -19.52
N ILE A 229 4.07 -0.96 -19.83
CA ILE A 229 2.89 -1.08 -20.71
C ILE A 229 1.69 -0.34 -20.12
N LYS A 230 1.41 -0.49 -18.81
CA LYS A 230 0.33 0.21 -18.11
C LYS A 230 0.47 1.73 -18.20
N ILE A 231 1.68 2.24 -17.94
CA ILE A 231 1.98 3.67 -18.00
C ILE A 231 1.78 4.20 -19.41
N LEU A 232 2.33 3.53 -20.41
CA LEU A 232 2.19 3.92 -21.82
C LEU A 232 0.71 3.91 -22.25
N CYS A 233 -0.05 2.89 -21.82
CA CYS A 233 -1.47 2.80 -22.07
C CYS A 233 -2.24 3.99 -21.49
N ILE A 234 -2.10 4.26 -20.19
CA ILE A 234 -2.86 5.35 -19.55
C ILE A 234 -2.44 6.74 -20.09
N VAL A 235 -1.16 6.96 -20.35
CA VAL A 235 -0.68 8.19 -20.98
C VAL A 235 -1.28 8.33 -22.39
N GLY A 236 -1.26 7.28 -23.19
CA GLY A 236 -1.89 7.25 -24.52
C GLY A 236 -3.39 7.54 -24.46
N LEU A 237 -4.10 6.96 -23.48
CA LEU A 237 -5.53 7.21 -23.25
C LEU A 237 -5.83 8.66 -22.84
N ILE A 238 -5.00 9.26 -21.98
CA ILE A 238 -5.15 10.69 -21.61
C ILE A 238 -4.91 11.58 -22.83
N ILE A 239 -3.84 11.33 -23.59
CA ILE A 239 -3.53 12.10 -24.81
C ILE A 239 -4.66 11.95 -25.82
N MET A 240 -5.15 10.74 -26.03
CA MET A 240 -6.25 10.52 -26.98
C MET A 240 -7.54 11.20 -26.51
N SER A 241 -7.87 11.13 -25.23
CA SER A 241 -9.01 11.86 -24.68
C SER A 241 -8.90 13.36 -24.92
N PHE A 242 -7.67 13.93 -24.81
CA PHE A 242 -7.40 15.32 -25.12
C PHE A 242 -7.61 15.63 -26.62
N ILE A 243 -7.16 14.75 -27.52
CA ILE A 243 -7.34 14.90 -28.97
C ILE A 243 -8.85 14.88 -29.32
N LEU A 244 -9.61 13.92 -28.77
CA LEU A 244 -11.05 13.80 -28.97
C LEU A 244 -11.81 14.99 -28.38
N PHE A 245 -11.36 15.50 -27.24
CA PHE A 245 -11.94 16.70 -26.61
C PHE A 245 -11.95 17.90 -27.57
N TRP A 246 -10.94 18.05 -28.42
CA TRP A 246 -10.82 19.14 -29.39
C TRP A 246 -11.35 18.81 -30.80
N GLY A 247 -11.92 17.61 -31.00
CA GLY A 247 -12.49 17.22 -32.30
C GLY A 247 -11.50 16.54 -33.24
N GLY A 248 -10.40 15.98 -32.71
CA GLY A 248 -9.41 15.23 -33.51
C GLY A 248 -9.82 13.79 -33.84
N GLY A 249 -11.08 13.42 -33.65
CA GLY A 249 -11.63 12.12 -34.04
C GLY A 249 -11.94 12.01 -35.52
N PRO A 250 -12.27 10.79 -36.02
CA PRO A 250 -12.63 10.54 -37.42
C PRO A 250 -13.76 11.44 -37.95
N ASP A 251 -14.76 11.70 -37.09
CA ASP A 251 -15.95 12.49 -37.41
C ASP A 251 -15.76 13.98 -37.19
N HIS A 252 -14.57 14.43 -36.78
CA HIS A 252 -14.25 15.83 -36.44
C HIS A 252 -15.21 16.45 -35.40
N ASP A 253 -15.95 15.62 -34.65
CA ASP A 253 -16.88 16.06 -33.64
C ASP A 253 -16.15 16.46 -32.35
N ARG A 254 -16.34 17.72 -31.95
CA ARG A 254 -15.74 18.25 -30.72
C ARG A 254 -16.54 17.81 -29.49
N VAL A 255 -15.96 16.96 -28.67
CA VAL A 255 -16.62 16.44 -27.46
C VAL A 255 -16.74 17.52 -26.40
N GLY A 256 -15.66 18.22 -26.07
CA GLY A 256 -15.62 19.22 -25.02
C GLY A 256 -16.15 18.66 -23.69
N PHE A 257 -16.95 19.47 -22.98
CA PHE A 257 -17.67 19.06 -21.77
C PHE A 257 -19.14 18.71 -22.07
N ARG A 258 -19.45 18.14 -23.24
CA ARG A 258 -20.82 17.77 -23.65
C ARG A 258 -21.52 16.92 -22.60
N TYR A 259 -20.87 15.88 -22.12
CA TYR A 259 -21.46 14.94 -21.15
C TYR A 259 -21.61 15.50 -19.74
N TRP A 260 -20.99 16.63 -19.45
CA TRP A 260 -21.22 17.40 -18.19
C TRP A 260 -22.47 18.27 -18.28
N GLN A 261 -22.90 18.63 -19.49
CA GLN A 261 -24.10 19.42 -19.76
C GLN A 261 -25.30 18.50 -20.04
N HIS A 262 -25.12 17.50 -20.88
CA HIS A 262 -26.13 16.53 -21.31
C HIS A 262 -25.54 15.11 -21.28
N PRO A 263 -26.05 14.20 -20.42
CA PRO A 263 -27.26 14.25 -19.55
C PRO A 263 -27.09 15.09 -18.28
N GLY A 264 -25.86 15.49 -17.90
CA GLY A 264 -25.60 16.34 -16.75
C GLY A 264 -24.33 15.95 -15.98
N ALA A 265 -23.82 16.88 -15.17
CA ALA A 265 -22.57 16.69 -14.41
C ALA A 265 -22.70 15.68 -13.25
N PHE A 266 -23.90 15.52 -12.68
CA PHE A 266 -24.21 14.69 -11.53
C PHE A 266 -25.44 13.85 -11.80
N THR A 267 -25.51 12.68 -11.20
CA THR A 267 -26.67 11.79 -11.22
C THR A 267 -27.62 12.09 -10.05
N ASN A 268 -28.77 11.44 -10.08
CA ASN A 268 -29.68 11.27 -8.95
C ASN A 268 -29.96 9.76 -8.80
N HIS A 269 -28.91 8.97 -8.69
CA HIS A 269 -29.00 7.50 -8.72
C HIS A 269 -29.63 6.94 -7.44
N ILE A 270 -29.20 7.44 -6.28
CA ILE A 270 -29.68 6.94 -4.98
C ILE A 270 -31.01 7.56 -4.60
N MET A 271 -31.15 8.89 -4.72
CA MET A 271 -32.39 9.60 -4.45
C MET A 271 -32.40 10.96 -5.15
N PRO A 272 -33.59 11.52 -5.42
CA PRO A 272 -33.69 12.82 -6.08
C PRO A 272 -33.23 13.97 -5.16
N GLY A 273 -32.77 15.07 -5.78
CA GLY A 273 -32.44 16.31 -5.10
C GLY A 273 -30.97 16.48 -4.74
N GLY A 274 -30.64 17.61 -4.09
CA GLY A 274 -29.25 17.96 -3.77
C GLY A 274 -28.58 16.98 -2.82
N PHE A 275 -29.31 16.43 -1.85
CA PHE A 275 -28.79 15.42 -0.94
C PHE A 275 -28.49 14.10 -1.65
N GLY A 276 -29.31 13.73 -2.65
CA GLY A 276 -29.05 12.55 -3.50
C GLY A 276 -27.72 12.69 -4.25
N LYS A 277 -27.46 13.83 -4.87
CA LYS A 277 -26.18 14.12 -5.53
C LYS A 277 -24.98 14.01 -4.59
N PHE A 278 -25.11 14.49 -3.35
CA PHE A 278 -24.09 14.32 -2.33
C PHE A 278 -23.85 12.85 -2.01
N LEU A 279 -24.90 12.05 -1.85
CA LEU A 279 -24.79 10.62 -1.60
C LEU A 279 -24.16 9.86 -2.79
N ASP A 280 -24.49 10.26 -4.02
CA ASP A 280 -23.89 9.70 -5.22
C ASP A 280 -22.36 9.95 -5.26
N ILE A 281 -21.91 11.19 -4.98
CA ILE A 281 -20.49 11.54 -4.86
C ILE A 281 -19.83 10.74 -3.72
N TYR A 282 -20.51 10.64 -2.57
CA TYR A 282 -20.01 9.90 -1.43
C TYR A 282 -19.83 8.42 -1.74
N THR A 283 -20.77 7.81 -2.47
CA THR A 283 -20.63 6.46 -3.01
C THR A 283 -19.43 6.36 -3.96
N GLY A 284 -19.23 7.38 -4.78
CA GLY A 284 -18.07 7.47 -5.67
C GLY A 284 -16.74 7.48 -4.91
N ILE A 285 -16.65 8.18 -3.77
CA ILE A 285 -15.45 8.19 -2.90
C ILE A 285 -15.19 6.78 -2.34
N ILE A 286 -16.23 6.09 -1.85
CA ILE A 286 -16.11 4.74 -1.30
C ILE A 286 -15.66 3.76 -2.38
N LYS A 287 -16.35 3.71 -3.54
CA LYS A 287 -16.00 2.83 -4.66
C LYS A 287 -14.62 3.14 -5.24
N GLY A 288 -14.28 4.42 -5.35
CA GLY A 288 -12.98 4.87 -5.83
C GLY A 288 -11.82 4.35 -4.99
N GLY A 289 -12.04 4.08 -3.70
CA GLY A 289 -11.03 3.53 -2.80
C GLY A 289 -10.39 2.23 -3.30
N PHE A 290 -11.16 1.37 -3.97
CA PHE A 290 -10.65 0.11 -4.54
C PHE A 290 -9.45 0.32 -5.49
N ALA A 291 -9.48 1.38 -6.29
CA ALA A 291 -8.42 1.66 -7.26
C ALA A 291 -7.06 1.96 -6.61
N PHE A 292 -7.03 2.29 -5.31
CA PHE A 292 -5.82 2.69 -4.59
C PHE A 292 -5.36 1.68 -3.54
N VAL A 293 -6.17 0.65 -3.26
CA VAL A 293 -5.91 -0.32 -2.19
C VAL A 293 -4.53 -0.92 -2.33
N LEU A 294 -3.78 -0.91 -1.21
CA LEU A 294 -2.44 -1.47 -1.04
C LEU A 294 -1.32 -0.84 -1.90
N GLY A 295 -1.55 0.29 -2.56
CA GLY A 295 -0.50 1.00 -3.29
C GLY A 295 0.67 1.44 -2.40
N PRO A 296 0.44 2.15 -1.28
CA PRO A 296 1.48 2.55 -0.33
C PRO A 296 2.20 1.37 0.33
N GLU A 297 1.48 0.30 0.66
CA GLU A 297 2.01 -0.88 1.34
C GLU A 297 2.95 -1.69 0.47
N LEU A 298 2.70 -1.79 -0.84
CA LEU A 298 3.59 -2.47 -1.77
C LEU A 298 4.99 -1.85 -1.76
N VAL A 299 5.09 -0.52 -1.65
CA VAL A 299 6.38 0.17 -1.51
C VAL A 299 7.09 -0.23 -0.22
N SER A 300 6.34 -0.31 0.88
CA SER A 300 6.84 -0.73 2.18
C SER A 300 7.31 -2.20 2.17
N MET A 301 6.55 -3.10 1.52
CA MET A 301 6.87 -4.53 1.42
C MET A 301 8.14 -4.79 0.59
N THR A 302 8.33 -4.07 -0.52
CA THR A 302 9.51 -4.23 -1.38
C THR A 302 10.77 -3.60 -0.78
N SER A 303 10.64 -2.83 0.31
CA SER A 303 11.77 -2.17 0.94
C SER A 303 12.83 -3.17 1.43
N SER A 304 12.44 -4.31 1.99
CA SER A 304 13.36 -5.34 2.51
C SER A 304 14.23 -6.01 1.43
N GLU A 305 13.80 -5.98 0.17
CA GLU A 305 14.52 -6.55 -0.98
C GLU A 305 15.23 -5.48 -1.83
N CYS A 306 15.27 -4.22 -1.35
CA CYS A 306 15.86 -3.06 -2.02
C CYS A 306 17.33 -2.85 -1.62
N GLU A 307 18.19 -2.54 -2.60
CA GLU A 307 19.62 -2.28 -2.36
C GLU A 307 19.87 -1.01 -1.54
N ASP A 308 19.15 0.10 -1.82
CA ASP A 308 19.26 1.38 -1.12
C ASP A 308 17.87 1.84 -0.64
N GLN A 309 17.45 1.29 0.48
CA GLN A 309 16.10 1.47 1.00
C GLN A 309 15.79 2.93 1.34
N ARG A 310 16.70 3.59 2.08
CA ARG A 310 16.48 4.93 2.63
C ARG A 310 16.23 5.97 1.55
N ARG A 311 16.96 5.90 0.45
CA ARG A 311 16.82 6.83 -0.68
C ARG A 311 15.69 6.45 -1.61
N ASN A 312 15.59 5.17 -2.00
CA ASN A 312 14.63 4.74 -2.99
C ASN A 312 13.19 4.87 -2.51
N ILE A 313 12.94 4.58 -1.23
CA ILE A 313 11.62 4.78 -0.61
C ILE A 313 11.29 6.27 -0.49
N ALA A 314 12.26 7.12 -0.11
CA ALA A 314 12.06 8.57 -0.06
C ALA A 314 11.73 9.14 -1.45
N LYS A 315 12.44 8.70 -2.51
CA LYS A 315 12.12 9.09 -3.89
C LYS A 315 10.72 8.63 -4.28
N ALA A 316 10.36 7.38 -3.99
CA ALA A 316 9.03 6.83 -4.29
C ALA A 316 7.92 7.64 -3.60
N ALA A 317 8.08 7.95 -2.31
CA ALA A 317 7.10 8.74 -1.55
C ALA A 317 6.93 10.16 -2.10
N ARG A 318 8.03 10.86 -2.42
CA ARG A 318 7.96 12.22 -3.00
C ARG A 318 7.24 12.26 -4.35
N ARG A 319 7.42 11.24 -5.16
CA ARG A 319 6.84 11.17 -6.52
C ARG A 319 5.42 10.63 -6.54
N PHE A 320 5.00 10.00 -5.46
CA PHE A 320 3.69 9.33 -5.40
C PHE A 320 2.53 10.31 -5.62
N VAL A 321 2.63 11.54 -5.10
CA VAL A 321 1.60 12.57 -5.33
C VAL A 321 1.40 12.89 -6.81
N TRP A 322 2.50 13.04 -7.57
CA TRP A 322 2.42 13.32 -9.00
C TRP A 322 1.80 12.15 -9.77
N ARG A 323 2.07 10.91 -9.32
CA ARG A 323 1.46 9.70 -9.86
C ARG A 323 -0.05 9.67 -9.63
N LEU A 324 -0.49 9.98 -8.40
CA LEU A 324 -1.90 10.09 -8.07
C LEU A 324 -2.59 11.15 -8.92
N MET A 325 -2.02 12.34 -9.01
CA MET A 325 -2.60 13.45 -9.78
C MET A 325 -2.67 13.11 -11.26
N PHE A 326 -1.58 12.60 -11.84
CA PHE A 326 -1.51 12.37 -13.28
C PHE A 326 -2.35 11.17 -13.71
N PHE A 327 -2.21 10.01 -13.05
CA PHE A 327 -2.89 8.80 -13.53
C PHE A 327 -4.34 8.71 -13.07
N TYR A 328 -4.63 9.07 -11.82
CA TYR A 328 -5.98 8.92 -11.29
C TYR A 328 -6.85 10.16 -11.53
N VAL A 329 -6.37 11.35 -11.20
CA VAL A 329 -7.18 12.56 -11.35
C VAL A 329 -7.35 12.92 -12.83
N LEU A 330 -6.26 12.98 -13.62
CA LEU A 330 -6.38 13.22 -15.05
C LEU A 330 -7.03 12.05 -15.79
N GLY A 331 -6.78 10.80 -15.37
CA GLY A 331 -7.45 9.63 -15.95
C GLY A 331 -8.95 9.66 -15.77
N THR A 332 -9.45 10.02 -14.58
CA THR A 332 -10.89 10.17 -14.35
C THR A 332 -11.48 11.38 -15.04
N LEU A 333 -10.73 12.48 -15.18
CA LEU A 333 -11.15 13.60 -16.01
C LEU A 333 -11.29 13.16 -17.49
N ALA A 334 -10.33 12.40 -18.01
CA ALA A 334 -10.37 11.85 -19.36
C ALA A 334 -11.61 10.97 -19.57
N ILE A 335 -11.90 10.06 -18.62
CA ILE A 335 -13.12 9.24 -18.62
C ILE A 335 -14.37 10.12 -18.63
N SER A 336 -14.41 11.14 -17.79
CA SER A 336 -15.58 12.00 -17.59
C SER A 336 -15.97 12.83 -18.83
N VAL A 337 -15.04 13.01 -19.76
CA VAL A 337 -15.30 13.70 -21.03
C VAL A 337 -15.57 12.74 -22.19
N LEU A 338 -15.18 11.47 -22.08
CA LEU A 338 -15.31 10.50 -23.18
C LEU A 338 -16.66 9.79 -23.20
N VAL A 339 -17.30 9.56 -22.04
CA VAL A 339 -18.49 8.70 -21.94
C VAL A 339 -19.56 9.36 -21.07
N ALA A 340 -20.79 9.34 -21.56
CA ALA A 340 -21.95 9.72 -20.76
C ALA A 340 -22.21 8.65 -19.68
N TYR A 341 -22.66 9.05 -18.49
CA TYR A 341 -22.98 8.11 -17.42
C TYR A 341 -24.20 7.22 -17.73
N ASN A 342 -25.09 7.67 -18.64
CA ASN A 342 -26.26 6.94 -19.15
C ASN A 342 -26.03 6.37 -20.56
N ASP A 343 -24.78 6.10 -20.93
CA ASP A 343 -24.47 5.47 -22.20
C ASP A 343 -25.11 4.06 -22.25
N PRO A 344 -25.89 3.72 -23.31
CA PRO A 344 -26.58 2.43 -23.38
C PRO A 344 -25.64 1.22 -23.35
N VAL A 345 -24.42 1.35 -23.88
CA VAL A 345 -23.42 0.27 -23.86
C VAL A 345 -22.91 0.08 -22.43
N LEU A 346 -22.66 1.18 -21.72
CA LEU A 346 -22.21 1.15 -20.32
C LEU A 346 -23.31 0.57 -19.42
N GLU A 347 -24.55 1.04 -19.55
CA GLU A 347 -25.69 0.54 -18.76
C GLU A 347 -25.94 -0.94 -19.00
N ASN A 348 -25.94 -1.38 -20.27
CA ASN A 348 -26.11 -2.79 -20.62
C ASN A 348 -24.97 -3.66 -20.10
N ALA A 349 -23.73 -3.19 -20.16
CA ALA A 349 -22.57 -3.92 -19.64
C ALA A 349 -22.67 -4.10 -18.12
N LEU A 350 -23.09 -3.07 -17.40
CA LEU A 350 -23.29 -3.11 -15.95
C LEU A 350 -24.49 -3.99 -15.57
N ALA A 351 -25.62 -3.87 -16.29
CA ALA A 351 -26.83 -4.67 -16.06
C ALA A 351 -26.61 -6.17 -16.33
N GLN A 352 -25.83 -6.52 -17.37
CA GLN A 352 -25.49 -7.90 -17.69
C GLN A 352 -24.39 -8.46 -16.79
N GLY A 353 -23.87 -7.64 -15.86
CA GLY A 353 -22.80 -8.07 -14.97
C GLY A 353 -21.55 -8.47 -15.73
N LYS A 354 -21.20 -7.77 -16.79
CA LYS A 354 -19.95 -7.97 -17.53
C LYS A 354 -18.84 -7.11 -16.94
N PRO A 355 -18.05 -7.61 -15.98
CA PRO A 355 -16.82 -6.93 -15.59
C PRO A 355 -15.81 -7.19 -16.70
N GLY A 356 -15.01 -6.23 -17.00
CA GLY A 356 -13.94 -6.39 -17.98
C GLY A 356 -13.98 -5.34 -19.08
N ALA A 357 -13.37 -5.67 -20.19
CA ALA A 357 -13.14 -4.76 -21.30
C ALA A 357 -14.42 -4.14 -21.88
N GLY A 358 -15.52 -4.90 -21.90
CA GLY A 358 -16.82 -4.41 -22.38
C GLY A 358 -17.48 -3.36 -21.51
N SER A 359 -17.01 -3.19 -20.26
CA SER A 359 -17.48 -2.16 -19.32
C SER A 359 -16.45 -1.05 -19.09
N SER A 360 -15.26 -1.13 -19.67
CA SER A 360 -14.26 -0.07 -19.51
C SER A 360 -14.73 1.24 -20.19
N PRO A 361 -14.88 2.35 -19.45
CA PRO A 361 -15.33 3.61 -20.05
C PRO A 361 -14.40 4.11 -21.16
N PHE A 362 -13.10 3.85 -21.06
CA PHE A 362 -12.15 4.18 -22.13
C PHE A 362 -12.46 3.43 -23.41
N VAL A 363 -12.75 2.13 -23.33
CA VAL A 363 -13.05 1.31 -24.50
C VAL A 363 -14.37 1.73 -25.12
N ILE A 364 -15.42 1.93 -24.30
CA ILE A 364 -16.73 2.39 -24.75
C ILE A 364 -16.62 3.75 -25.44
N GLY A 365 -15.92 4.71 -24.80
CA GLY A 365 -15.76 6.05 -25.36
C GLY A 365 -15.08 6.03 -26.73
N ILE A 366 -14.02 5.24 -26.89
CA ILE A 366 -13.29 5.13 -28.15
C ILE A 366 -14.15 4.49 -29.25
N GLN A 367 -14.93 3.47 -28.90
CA GLN A 367 -15.86 2.84 -29.83
C GLN A 367 -16.94 3.80 -30.30
N ASN A 368 -17.46 4.65 -29.41
CA ASN A 368 -18.47 5.67 -29.74
C ASN A 368 -17.95 6.71 -30.76
N PHE A 369 -16.64 6.91 -30.84
CA PHE A 369 -16.00 7.80 -31.84
C PHE A 369 -15.56 7.06 -33.12
N GLY A 370 -16.06 5.84 -33.37
CA GLY A 370 -15.78 5.11 -34.61
C GLY A 370 -14.38 4.56 -34.75
N ILE A 371 -13.59 4.49 -33.68
CA ILE A 371 -12.20 3.98 -33.70
C ILE A 371 -12.24 2.48 -33.38
N HIS A 372 -12.16 1.61 -34.39
CA HIS A 372 -12.41 0.17 -34.24
C HIS A 372 -11.18 -0.67 -33.83
N GLY A 373 -9.96 -0.29 -34.24
CA GLY A 373 -8.75 -1.08 -33.97
C GLY A 373 -8.18 -0.91 -32.56
N LEU A 374 -8.23 0.30 -32.02
CA LEU A 374 -7.65 0.69 -30.74
C LEU A 374 -8.29 -0.01 -29.53
N PRO A 375 -9.60 -0.29 -29.46
CA PRO A 375 -10.21 -1.07 -28.40
C PRO A 375 -9.56 -2.41 -28.12
N HIS A 376 -9.10 -3.14 -29.14
CA HIS A 376 -8.39 -4.41 -28.99
C HIS A 376 -7.05 -4.22 -28.29
N VAL A 377 -6.28 -3.17 -28.64
CA VAL A 377 -5.00 -2.86 -27.99
C VAL A 377 -5.21 -2.47 -26.54
N ILE A 378 -6.20 -1.64 -26.24
CA ILE A 378 -6.49 -1.19 -24.88
C ILE A 378 -6.92 -2.38 -24.02
N ASN A 379 -7.77 -3.27 -24.55
CA ASN A 379 -8.19 -4.46 -23.84
C ASN A 379 -7.02 -5.42 -23.56
N ALA A 380 -6.08 -5.57 -24.48
CA ALA A 380 -4.84 -6.31 -24.25
C ALA A 380 -4.01 -5.66 -23.14
N CYS A 381 -3.91 -4.32 -23.11
CA CYS A 381 -3.22 -3.60 -22.03
C CYS A 381 -3.95 -3.76 -20.68
N ILE A 382 -5.28 -3.72 -20.64
CA ILE A 382 -6.07 -3.97 -19.42
C ILE A 382 -5.85 -5.39 -18.91
N LEU A 383 -5.84 -6.38 -19.81
CA LEU A 383 -5.55 -7.78 -19.48
C LEU A 383 -4.17 -7.94 -18.84
N THR A 384 -3.13 -7.37 -19.48
CA THR A 384 -1.76 -7.39 -18.91
C THR A 384 -1.68 -6.63 -17.59
N SER A 385 -2.48 -5.57 -17.42
CA SER A 385 -2.57 -4.80 -16.17
C SER A 385 -3.17 -5.63 -15.03
N ALA A 386 -4.28 -6.33 -15.27
CA ALA A 386 -4.91 -7.20 -14.29
C ALA A 386 -3.96 -8.32 -13.85
N TRP A 387 -3.34 -8.97 -14.82
CA TRP A 387 -2.41 -10.05 -14.56
C TRP A 387 -1.18 -9.60 -13.76
N SER A 388 -0.55 -8.48 -14.13
CA SER A 388 0.58 -7.91 -13.41
C SER A 388 0.19 -7.50 -11.98
N ALA A 389 -0.99 -6.89 -11.77
CA ALA A 389 -1.47 -6.56 -10.43
C ALA A 389 -1.67 -7.82 -9.58
N GLY A 390 -2.29 -8.87 -10.13
CA GLY A 390 -2.43 -10.17 -9.47
C GLY A 390 -1.08 -10.81 -9.10
N ASN A 391 -0.07 -10.69 -9.99
CA ASN A 391 1.30 -11.14 -9.74
C ASN A 391 1.95 -10.38 -8.57
N ALA A 392 1.80 -9.05 -8.52
CA ALA A 392 2.33 -8.21 -7.44
C ALA A 392 1.65 -8.52 -6.09
N PHE A 393 0.34 -8.77 -6.07
CA PHE A 393 -0.39 -9.14 -4.86
C PHE A 393 -0.03 -10.56 -4.38
N MET A 394 0.21 -11.51 -5.29
CA MET A 394 0.71 -12.84 -4.93
C MET A 394 2.10 -12.74 -4.29
N PHE A 395 2.99 -11.94 -4.88
CA PHE A 395 4.31 -11.66 -4.31
C PHE A 395 4.18 -11.08 -2.89
N ALA A 396 3.36 -10.05 -2.70
CA ALA A 396 3.15 -9.40 -1.41
C ALA A 396 2.54 -10.37 -0.36
N SER A 397 1.57 -11.20 -0.75
CA SER A 397 0.96 -12.19 0.17
C SER A 397 1.99 -13.18 0.71
N THR A 398 2.85 -13.70 -0.15
CA THR A 398 3.90 -14.66 0.25
C THR A 398 4.93 -14.06 1.19
N ARG A 399 5.34 -12.79 0.96
CA ARG A 399 6.27 -12.05 1.84
C ARG A 399 5.62 -11.68 3.16
N SER A 400 4.35 -11.29 3.15
CA SER A 400 3.58 -11.04 4.38
C SER A 400 3.54 -12.27 5.27
N LEU A 401 3.23 -13.43 4.70
CA LEU A 401 3.15 -14.69 5.45
C LEU A 401 4.53 -15.16 5.96
N LEU A 402 5.58 -14.99 5.15
CA LEU A 402 6.97 -15.25 5.55
C LEU A 402 7.37 -14.38 6.75
N THR A 403 7.05 -13.09 6.68
CA THR A 403 7.30 -12.10 7.75
C THR A 403 6.58 -12.51 9.04
N MET A 404 5.31 -12.88 8.94
CA MET A 404 4.54 -13.36 10.10
C MET A 404 5.14 -14.62 10.72
N ALA A 405 5.59 -15.57 9.89
CA ALA A 405 6.23 -16.80 10.37
C ALA A 405 7.54 -16.52 11.10
N LYS A 406 8.39 -15.62 10.57
CA LYS A 406 9.63 -15.18 11.23
C LYS A 406 9.37 -14.48 12.55
N ASN A 407 8.30 -13.70 12.64
CA ASN A 407 7.90 -12.98 13.86
C ASN A 407 7.10 -13.86 14.85
N GLY A 408 6.95 -15.18 14.59
CA GLY A 408 6.18 -16.07 15.45
C GLY A 408 4.66 -15.83 15.42
N GLN A 409 4.15 -15.07 14.45
CA GLN A 409 2.73 -14.72 14.28
C GLN A 409 1.99 -15.67 13.33
N ALA A 410 2.71 -16.58 12.67
CA ALA A 410 2.18 -17.62 11.80
C ALA A 410 2.94 -18.94 12.04
N PRO A 411 2.41 -20.10 11.62
CA PRO A 411 3.11 -21.39 11.74
C PRO A 411 4.52 -21.35 11.13
N LYS A 412 5.51 -21.85 11.84
CA LYS A 412 6.93 -21.85 11.45
C LYS A 412 7.17 -22.43 10.05
N ILE A 413 6.35 -23.38 9.61
CA ILE A 413 6.45 -24.02 8.29
C ILE A 413 6.33 -23.00 7.14
N MET A 414 5.58 -21.90 7.33
CA MET A 414 5.40 -20.83 6.34
C MET A 414 6.68 -20.00 6.14
N GLY A 415 7.64 -20.11 7.08
CA GLY A 415 8.93 -19.45 7.02
C GLY A 415 9.98 -20.18 6.16
N ARG A 416 9.65 -21.35 5.61
CA ARG A 416 10.59 -22.13 4.78
C ARG A 416 10.85 -21.46 3.44
N ILE A 417 12.12 -21.22 3.15
CA ILE A 417 12.60 -20.57 1.93
C ILE A 417 13.42 -21.59 1.14
N ASN A 418 13.26 -21.64 -0.18
CA ASN A 418 14.07 -22.47 -1.05
C ASN A 418 15.44 -21.82 -1.37
N ARG A 419 16.34 -22.54 -2.05
CA ARG A 419 17.66 -22.03 -2.48
C ARG A 419 17.61 -20.77 -3.37
N PHE A 420 16.46 -20.46 -3.95
CA PHE A 420 16.24 -19.29 -4.80
C PHE A 420 15.66 -18.08 -4.05
N GLY A 421 15.52 -18.17 -2.72
CA GLY A 421 14.94 -17.09 -1.91
C GLY A 421 13.41 -17.02 -1.95
N VAL A 422 12.72 -18.09 -2.42
CA VAL A 422 11.27 -18.12 -2.56
C VAL A 422 10.62 -18.87 -1.38
N PRO A 423 9.63 -18.29 -0.68
CA PRO A 423 8.89 -18.95 0.39
C PRO A 423 7.82 -19.90 -0.19
N TYR A 424 8.24 -21.08 -0.61
CA TYR A 424 7.44 -22.03 -1.40
C TYR A 424 6.18 -22.53 -0.67
N VAL A 425 6.24 -22.71 0.66
CA VAL A 425 5.07 -23.15 1.45
C VAL A 425 4.03 -22.02 1.53
N ALA A 426 4.49 -20.78 1.76
CA ALA A 426 3.62 -19.61 1.76
C ALA A 426 2.98 -19.41 0.38
N LEU A 427 3.77 -19.63 -0.70
CA LEU A 427 3.27 -19.53 -2.08
C LEU A 427 2.20 -20.59 -2.37
N ALA A 428 2.43 -21.84 -1.98
CA ALA A 428 1.46 -22.92 -2.18
C ALA A 428 0.12 -22.64 -1.44
N LEU A 429 0.19 -22.17 -0.19
CA LEU A 429 -1.01 -21.78 0.57
C LEU A 429 -1.72 -20.60 -0.09
N SER A 430 -0.99 -19.56 -0.45
CA SER A 430 -1.57 -18.37 -1.10
C SER A 430 -2.22 -18.71 -2.45
N GLY A 431 -1.57 -19.58 -3.24
CA GLY A 431 -2.12 -20.07 -4.51
C GLY A 431 -3.40 -20.90 -4.31
N GLY A 432 -3.41 -21.77 -3.29
CA GLY A 432 -4.60 -22.55 -2.93
C GLY A 432 -5.79 -21.64 -2.54
N LEU A 433 -5.54 -20.59 -1.76
CA LEU A 433 -6.58 -19.62 -1.39
C LEU A 433 -6.99 -18.73 -2.56
N ALA A 434 -6.09 -18.38 -3.47
CA ALA A 434 -6.42 -17.63 -4.69
C ALA A 434 -7.38 -18.39 -5.64
N CYS A 435 -7.53 -19.73 -5.47
CA CYS A 435 -8.56 -20.51 -6.14
C CYS A 435 -9.99 -20.05 -5.80
N LEU A 436 -10.19 -19.15 -4.83
CA LEU A 436 -11.46 -18.45 -4.63
C LEU A 436 -11.94 -17.74 -5.90
N ALA A 437 -11.04 -17.39 -6.83
CA ALA A 437 -11.40 -16.85 -8.13
C ALA A 437 -12.35 -17.77 -8.93
N PHE A 438 -12.32 -19.09 -8.70
CA PHE A 438 -13.23 -20.06 -9.36
C PHE A 438 -14.70 -19.92 -8.94
N LEU A 439 -15.03 -19.16 -7.88
CA LEU A 439 -16.42 -18.78 -7.57
C LEU A 439 -17.08 -18.07 -8.76
N ASN A 440 -16.27 -17.41 -9.59
CA ASN A 440 -16.72 -16.80 -10.83
C ASN A 440 -17.28 -17.81 -11.87
N ALA A 441 -17.00 -19.10 -11.74
CA ALA A 441 -17.53 -20.12 -12.65
C ALA A 441 -19.03 -20.43 -12.38
N SER A 442 -19.52 -20.17 -11.15
CA SER A 442 -20.89 -20.49 -10.72
C SER A 442 -21.78 -19.26 -10.53
N SER A 443 -21.21 -18.06 -10.48
CA SER A 443 -21.93 -16.80 -10.22
C SER A 443 -21.63 -15.77 -11.31
N SER A 444 -22.39 -14.65 -11.33
CA SER A 444 -22.07 -13.58 -12.29
C SER A 444 -20.67 -13.01 -11.97
N THR A 445 -19.89 -12.76 -13.02
CA THR A 445 -18.51 -12.27 -12.88
C THR A 445 -18.48 -10.92 -12.16
N ALA A 446 -19.50 -10.07 -12.37
CA ALA A 446 -19.57 -8.77 -11.71
C ALA A 446 -19.86 -8.89 -10.23
N ASP A 447 -20.78 -9.78 -9.82
CA ASP A 447 -21.09 -9.94 -8.40
C ASP A 447 -19.87 -10.43 -7.63
N VAL A 448 -19.16 -11.45 -8.14
CA VAL A 448 -17.96 -12.00 -7.52
C VAL A 448 -16.84 -10.93 -7.47
N PHE A 449 -16.63 -10.21 -8.57
CA PHE A 449 -15.66 -9.12 -8.60
C PHE A 449 -16.02 -8.03 -7.58
N ASN A 450 -17.28 -7.60 -7.52
CA ASN A 450 -17.74 -6.57 -6.58
C ASN A 450 -17.58 -7.02 -5.12
N TRP A 451 -17.86 -8.29 -4.79
CA TRP A 451 -17.62 -8.81 -3.45
C TRP A 451 -16.13 -8.77 -3.09
N PHE A 452 -15.26 -9.26 -3.97
CA PHE A 452 -13.81 -9.20 -3.73
C PHE A 452 -13.30 -7.76 -3.64
N ALA A 453 -13.78 -6.86 -4.50
CA ALA A 453 -13.42 -5.46 -4.45
C ALA A 453 -13.87 -4.79 -3.13
N ASN A 454 -15.08 -5.02 -2.67
CA ASN A 454 -15.58 -4.48 -1.40
C ASN A 454 -14.78 -5.02 -0.20
N ILE A 455 -14.61 -6.34 -0.13
CA ILE A 455 -13.89 -7.00 0.96
C ILE A 455 -12.45 -6.48 1.02
N SER A 456 -11.74 -6.44 -0.11
CA SER A 456 -10.36 -5.96 -0.15
C SER A 456 -10.24 -4.46 0.15
N THR A 457 -11.21 -3.65 -0.29
CA THR A 457 -11.23 -2.21 -0.01
C THR A 457 -11.32 -1.92 1.48
N ILE A 458 -12.24 -2.57 2.18
CA ILE A 458 -12.38 -2.40 3.64
C ILE A 458 -11.16 -2.92 4.38
N ALA A 459 -10.60 -4.05 3.98
CA ALA A 459 -9.36 -4.55 4.57
C ALA A 459 -8.20 -3.54 4.38
N GLY A 460 -8.08 -2.93 3.19
CA GLY A 460 -7.11 -1.87 2.92
C GLY A 460 -7.34 -0.62 3.78
N PHE A 461 -8.58 -0.17 3.92
CA PHE A 461 -8.92 0.99 4.75
C PHE A 461 -8.59 0.75 6.23
N ILE A 462 -8.89 -0.43 6.78
CA ILE A 462 -8.49 -0.82 8.15
C ILE A 462 -6.96 -0.76 8.28
N GLY A 463 -6.22 -1.28 7.30
CA GLY A 463 -4.76 -1.17 7.25
C GLY A 463 -4.27 0.27 7.29
N TRP A 464 -4.89 1.16 6.51
CA TRP A 464 -4.54 2.59 6.47
C TRP A 464 -4.86 3.32 7.78
N ILE A 465 -5.97 3.00 8.44
CA ILE A 465 -6.29 3.51 9.78
C ILE A 465 -5.18 3.11 10.76
N CYS A 466 -4.79 1.84 10.77
CA CYS A 466 -3.71 1.34 11.63
C CYS A 466 -2.36 2.03 11.33
N ALA A 467 -2.04 2.24 10.04
CA ALA A 467 -0.82 2.93 9.61
C ALA A 467 -0.81 4.41 10.04
N CYS A 468 -1.94 5.11 9.92
CA CYS A 468 -2.07 6.49 10.41
C CYS A 468 -1.85 6.57 11.92
N ILE A 469 -2.44 5.65 12.69
CA ILE A 469 -2.26 5.57 14.15
C ILE A 469 -0.78 5.30 14.47
N ALA A 470 -0.14 4.35 13.77
CA ALA A 470 1.27 4.03 13.97
C ALA A 470 2.17 5.23 13.68
N TYR A 471 1.90 5.97 12.60
CA TYR A 471 2.65 7.17 12.26
C TYR A 471 2.51 8.28 13.30
N ILE A 472 1.30 8.54 13.80
CA ILE A 472 1.06 9.55 14.84
C ILE A 472 1.89 9.23 16.08
N ARG A 473 1.97 7.97 16.45
CA ARG A 473 2.75 7.52 17.60
C ARG A 473 4.25 7.57 17.34
N PHE A 474 4.70 7.12 16.17
CA PHE A 474 6.07 7.28 15.70
C PHE A 474 6.51 8.74 15.78
N ARG A 475 5.73 9.66 15.23
CA ARG A 475 6.07 11.09 15.22
C ARG A 475 6.16 11.68 16.63
N LYS A 476 5.26 11.27 17.54
CA LYS A 476 5.34 11.65 18.96
C LYS A 476 6.62 11.13 19.63
N ALA A 477 7.04 9.89 19.35
CA ALA A 477 8.25 9.31 19.90
C ALA A 477 9.53 10.00 19.36
N ILE A 478 9.55 10.33 18.06
CA ILE A 478 10.65 11.10 17.45
C ILE A 478 10.80 12.48 18.10
N ILE A 479 9.68 13.18 18.32
CA ILE A 479 9.70 14.51 18.97
C ILE A 479 10.13 14.38 20.43
N PHE A 480 9.64 13.38 21.15
CA PHE A 480 9.99 13.14 22.55
C PHE A 480 11.48 12.89 22.75
N ASN A 481 12.13 12.17 21.82
CA ASN A 481 13.57 11.90 21.85
C ASN A 481 14.42 13.00 21.18
N GLY A 482 13.83 14.10 20.70
CA GLY A 482 14.58 15.18 20.05
C GLY A 482 15.21 14.80 18.70
N LEU A 483 14.73 13.74 18.05
CA LEU A 483 15.31 13.17 16.83
C LEU A 483 14.69 13.69 15.53
N LEU A 484 13.94 14.80 15.61
CA LEU A 484 13.21 15.32 14.46
C LEU A 484 14.14 15.66 13.29
N ASP A 485 15.32 16.19 13.57
CA ASP A 485 16.29 16.61 12.54
C ASP A 485 17.03 15.43 11.89
N ARG A 486 17.00 14.27 12.49
CA ARG A 486 17.58 13.03 11.93
C ARG A 486 16.65 12.29 10.97
N LEU A 487 15.42 12.80 10.70
CA LEU A 487 14.53 12.21 9.70
C LEU A 487 15.06 12.45 8.28
N PRO A 488 15.35 11.39 7.49
CA PRO A 488 15.90 11.53 6.15
C PRO A 488 14.87 12.03 5.14
N TYR A 489 13.59 11.83 5.43
CA TYR A 489 12.46 12.26 4.62
C TYR A 489 11.39 12.89 5.51
N ARG A 490 10.85 14.02 5.09
CA ARG A 490 9.71 14.69 5.75
C ARG A 490 8.67 15.04 4.69
N GLY A 491 7.46 14.55 4.87
CA GLY A 491 6.32 14.89 4.02
C GLY A 491 5.82 16.31 4.28
N VAL A 492 5.22 16.91 3.26
CA VAL A 492 4.63 18.25 3.36
C VAL A 492 3.42 18.24 4.29
N LEU A 493 3.33 19.23 5.19
CA LEU A 493 2.25 19.38 6.17
C LEU A 493 2.03 18.18 7.10
N MET A 494 3.04 17.32 7.25
CA MET A 494 2.99 16.22 8.22
C MET A 494 3.29 16.75 9.65
N PRO A 495 2.59 16.31 10.69
CA PRO A 495 1.61 15.21 10.78
C PRO A 495 0.14 15.59 10.52
N TYR A 496 -0.18 16.86 10.26
CA TYR A 496 -1.58 17.34 10.21
C TYR A 496 -2.43 16.61 9.16
N LEU A 497 -1.87 16.37 7.98
CA LEU A 497 -2.56 15.66 6.91
C LEU A 497 -2.89 14.21 7.26
N VAL A 498 -2.14 13.58 8.17
CA VAL A 498 -2.47 12.21 8.61
C VAL A 498 -3.73 12.18 9.48
N TYR A 499 -3.98 13.20 10.30
CA TYR A 499 -5.24 13.31 11.03
C TYR A 499 -6.44 13.47 10.08
N TYR A 500 -6.27 14.24 9.01
CA TYR A 500 -7.27 14.36 7.95
C TYR A 500 -7.52 12.99 7.29
N SER A 501 -6.47 12.28 6.88
CA SER A 501 -6.59 10.94 6.30
C SER A 501 -7.27 9.96 7.25
N LEU A 502 -6.87 9.96 8.53
CA LEU A 502 -7.45 9.11 9.55
C LEU A 502 -8.96 9.37 9.69
N PHE A 503 -9.38 10.63 9.70
CA PHE A 503 -10.79 10.99 9.78
C PHE A 503 -11.57 10.52 8.54
N ILE A 504 -11.12 10.88 7.34
CA ILE A 504 -11.82 10.51 6.08
C ILE A 504 -11.88 8.99 5.91
N ILE A 505 -10.76 8.28 6.08
CA ILE A 505 -10.72 6.83 5.91
C ILE A 505 -11.57 6.11 6.96
N SER A 506 -11.56 6.56 8.23
CA SER A 506 -12.43 6.00 9.26
C SER A 506 -13.91 6.22 8.94
N LEU A 507 -14.27 7.41 8.49
CA LEU A 507 -15.63 7.75 8.10
C LEU A 507 -16.14 6.83 6.98
N ILE A 508 -15.38 6.74 5.88
CA ILE A 508 -15.79 5.88 4.74
C ILE A 508 -15.77 4.39 5.08
N THR A 509 -14.89 3.94 6.00
CA THR A 509 -14.86 2.55 6.46
C THR A 509 -16.14 2.17 7.22
N ILE A 510 -16.57 3.02 8.14
CA ILE A 510 -17.77 2.77 8.97
C ILE A 510 -19.03 2.84 8.10
N THR A 511 -19.06 3.75 7.15
CA THR A 511 -20.24 4.00 6.32
C THR A 511 -20.21 3.28 4.97
N ASN A 512 -19.25 2.38 4.72
CA ASN A 512 -19.07 1.72 3.42
C ASN A 512 -20.37 1.13 2.83
N GLY A 513 -21.16 0.46 3.66
CA GLY A 513 -22.40 -0.20 3.26
C GLY A 513 -23.67 0.64 3.46
N TYR A 514 -23.59 1.96 3.62
CA TYR A 514 -24.76 2.79 3.95
C TYR A 514 -25.89 2.64 2.93
N ALA A 515 -25.57 2.47 1.65
CA ALA A 515 -26.57 2.33 0.58
C ALA A 515 -27.40 1.05 0.69
N ILE A 516 -26.92 0.02 1.40
CA ILE A 516 -27.62 -1.24 1.63
C ILE A 516 -28.83 -1.03 2.56
N PHE A 517 -28.73 -0.06 3.49
CA PHE A 517 -29.81 0.26 4.43
C PHE A 517 -30.93 1.11 3.82
N ILE A 518 -30.78 1.55 2.57
CA ILE A 518 -31.84 2.27 1.87
C ILE A 518 -32.95 1.26 1.52
N PRO A 519 -34.24 1.60 1.76
CA PRO A 519 -35.35 0.72 1.44
C PRO A 519 -35.26 0.22 -0.02
N ARG A 520 -35.46 -1.09 -0.24
CA ARG A 520 -35.36 -1.86 -1.50
C ARG A 520 -33.94 -2.33 -1.90
N ASN A 521 -32.85 -1.86 -1.26
CA ASN A 521 -31.48 -2.26 -1.63
C ASN A 521 -30.92 -3.38 -0.73
N TRP A 522 -31.69 -3.84 0.24
CA TRP A 522 -31.20 -4.84 1.18
C TRP A 522 -30.91 -6.19 0.52
N ARG A 523 -29.65 -6.58 0.53
CA ARG A 523 -29.15 -7.92 0.19
C ARG A 523 -28.17 -8.36 1.26
N ALA A 524 -28.39 -9.56 1.82
CA ALA A 524 -27.51 -10.10 2.87
C ALA A 524 -26.07 -10.30 2.39
N SER A 525 -25.88 -10.72 1.13
CA SER A 525 -24.56 -10.85 0.51
C SER A 525 -23.78 -9.55 0.49
N ASP A 526 -24.43 -8.44 0.13
CA ASP A 526 -23.79 -7.13 0.02
C ASP A 526 -23.47 -6.57 1.41
N PHE A 527 -24.35 -6.81 2.38
CA PHE A 527 -24.10 -6.45 3.78
C PHE A 527 -22.87 -7.20 4.34
N ILE A 528 -22.79 -8.51 4.10
CA ILE A 528 -21.64 -9.31 4.51
C ILE A 528 -20.38 -8.79 3.82
N ALA A 529 -20.40 -8.59 2.49
CA ALA A 529 -19.25 -8.09 1.75
C ALA A 529 -18.78 -6.70 2.22
N ALA A 530 -19.71 -5.84 2.66
CA ALA A 530 -19.39 -4.50 3.14
C ALA A 530 -18.84 -4.45 4.56
N TYR A 531 -19.20 -5.38 5.44
CA TYR A 531 -18.91 -5.24 6.87
C TYR A 531 -18.15 -6.40 7.51
N ILE A 532 -18.02 -7.56 6.85
CA ILE A 532 -17.42 -8.78 7.43
C ILE A 532 -15.98 -8.57 7.93
N ASN A 533 -15.23 -7.66 7.30
CA ASN A 533 -13.85 -7.39 7.69
C ASN A 533 -13.71 -6.72 9.06
N LEU A 534 -14.70 -5.90 9.46
CA LEU A 534 -14.67 -5.23 10.77
C LEU A 534 -14.69 -6.23 11.93
N PRO A 535 -15.70 -7.15 12.02
CA PRO A 535 -15.69 -8.17 13.07
C PRO A 535 -14.50 -9.13 12.96
N ILE A 536 -14.05 -9.53 11.74
CA ILE A 536 -12.86 -10.37 11.59
C ILE A 536 -11.64 -9.68 12.19
N PHE A 537 -11.42 -8.40 11.85
CA PHE A 537 -10.29 -7.64 12.38
C PHE A 537 -10.35 -7.50 13.92
N LEU A 538 -11.53 -7.22 14.47
CA LEU A 538 -11.71 -7.12 15.92
C LEU A 538 -11.48 -8.46 16.63
N VAL A 539 -11.96 -9.56 16.05
CA VAL A 539 -11.72 -10.91 16.58
C VAL A 539 -10.22 -11.24 16.56
N LEU A 540 -9.50 -10.91 15.50
CA LEU A 540 -8.06 -11.11 15.43
C LEU A 540 -7.33 -10.27 16.48
N TRP A 541 -7.69 -8.99 16.61
CA TRP A 541 -7.04 -8.08 17.55
C TRP A 541 -7.31 -8.45 19.01
N TRP A 542 -8.58 -8.60 19.37
CA TRP A 542 -8.98 -8.93 20.74
C TRP A 542 -8.64 -10.37 21.09
N GLY A 543 -8.83 -11.30 20.16
CA GLY A 543 -8.46 -12.71 20.33
C GLY A 543 -6.97 -12.87 20.64
N HIS A 544 -6.09 -12.16 19.92
CA HIS A 544 -4.66 -12.17 20.20
C HIS A 544 -4.34 -11.52 21.56
N LYS A 545 -5.06 -10.45 21.96
CA LYS A 545 -4.90 -9.84 23.30
C LYS A 545 -5.30 -10.80 24.42
N ILE A 546 -6.37 -11.55 24.21
CA ILE A 546 -6.83 -12.59 25.18
C ILE A 546 -5.80 -13.72 25.22
N TRP A 547 -5.35 -14.21 24.07
CA TRP A 547 -4.35 -15.27 23.96
C TRP A 547 -3.04 -14.92 24.67
N THR A 548 -2.55 -13.70 24.48
CA THR A 548 -1.33 -13.19 25.13
C THR A 548 -1.55 -12.70 26.56
N ARG A 549 -2.75 -12.87 27.12
CA ARG A 549 -3.14 -12.38 28.45
C ARG A 549 -2.87 -10.88 28.65
N SER A 550 -2.93 -10.11 27.57
CA SER A 550 -2.67 -8.67 27.57
C SER A 550 -3.94 -7.82 27.48
N PHE A 551 -5.14 -8.43 27.50
CA PHE A 551 -6.42 -7.74 27.33
C PHE A 551 -6.69 -6.69 28.42
N PHE A 552 -6.34 -6.97 29.66
CA PHE A 552 -6.47 -6.03 30.79
C PHE A 552 -5.23 -5.15 31.00
N LYS A 553 -4.16 -5.38 30.23
CA LYS A 553 -2.98 -4.50 30.19
C LYS A 553 -3.27 -3.29 29.30
N ARG A 554 -2.28 -2.37 29.15
CA ARG A 554 -2.43 -1.21 28.25
C ARG A 554 -2.73 -1.64 26.82
N TRP A 555 -3.60 -0.88 26.18
CA TRP A 555 -3.98 -1.12 24.79
C TRP A 555 -2.93 -0.68 23.77
N TRP A 556 -2.02 0.22 24.19
CA TRP A 556 -0.90 0.69 23.37
C TRP A 556 0.32 1.03 24.25
N LYS A 557 1.50 0.99 23.64
CA LYS A 557 2.77 1.34 24.28
C LYS A 557 2.76 2.81 24.72
N ARG A 558 3.50 3.18 25.74
CA ARG A 558 3.75 4.59 26.06
C ARG A 558 4.71 5.19 25.02
N VAL A 559 4.73 6.52 24.90
CA VAL A 559 5.62 7.21 23.95
C VAL A 559 7.09 6.99 24.33
N ASP A 560 7.40 6.96 25.61
CA ASP A 560 8.72 6.66 26.19
C ASP A 560 9.16 5.20 26.02
N GLU A 561 8.22 4.25 25.83
CA GLU A 561 8.49 2.83 25.58
C GLU A 561 8.71 2.51 24.08
N ILE A 562 8.52 3.49 23.20
CA ILE A 562 8.69 3.28 21.75
C ILE A 562 10.17 3.44 21.40
N ASP A 563 10.81 2.34 21.02
CA ASP A 563 12.18 2.35 20.56
C ASP A 563 12.30 2.94 19.15
N VAL A 564 12.94 4.10 19.07
CA VAL A 564 13.27 4.82 17.84
C VAL A 564 14.79 5.06 17.70
N ILE A 565 15.59 4.51 18.61
CA ILE A 565 17.05 4.75 18.67
C ILE A 565 17.83 3.53 18.19
N THR A 566 17.41 2.32 18.60
CA THR A 566 18.13 1.09 18.27
C THR A 566 18.25 0.88 16.77
N GLY A 567 19.47 0.69 16.28
CA GLY A 567 19.80 0.50 14.86
C GLY A 567 19.86 1.79 14.03
N LEU A 568 19.69 2.97 14.64
CA LEU A 568 19.72 4.24 13.91
C LEU A 568 21.13 4.58 13.41
N GLU A 569 22.14 4.40 14.25
CA GLU A 569 23.54 4.71 13.90
C GLU A 569 24.05 3.77 12.79
N GLU A 570 23.83 2.47 12.91
CA GLU A 570 24.16 1.49 11.86
C GLU A 570 23.48 1.83 10.52
N THR A 571 22.21 2.26 10.59
CA THR A 571 21.45 2.66 9.40
C THR A 571 22.05 3.93 8.77
N GLU A 572 22.51 4.87 9.57
CA GLU A 572 23.14 6.11 9.07
C GLU A 572 24.53 5.86 8.50
N GLU A 573 25.35 5.01 9.13
CA GLU A 573 26.66 4.59 8.62
C GLU A 573 26.51 3.89 7.27
N ARG A 574 25.63 2.90 7.19
CA ARG A 574 25.36 2.21 5.93
C ARG A 574 24.88 3.15 4.82
N ALA A 575 24.05 4.13 5.16
CA ALA A 575 23.60 5.12 4.17
C ALA A 575 24.76 6.02 3.69
N ARG A 576 25.72 6.39 4.57
CA ARG A 576 26.92 7.14 4.19
C ARG A 576 27.83 6.32 3.28
N GLU A 577 28.11 5.06 3.62
CA GLU A 577 28.91 4.14 2.80
C GLU A 577 28.32 3.98 1.39
N LEU A 578 26.99 3.83 1.30
CA LEU A 578 26.31 3.74 0.02
C LEU A 578 26.36 5.04 -0.78
N ASP A 579 26.34 6.20 -0.12
CA ASP A 579 26.48 7.50 -0.80
C ASP A 579 27.92 7.75 -1.28
N GLU A 580 28.95 7.33 -0.55
CA GLU A 580 30.35 7.43 -0.94
C GLU A 580 30.71 6.54 -2.14
N THR A 581 30.15 5.35 -2.21
CA THR A 581 30.39 4.38 -3.30
C THR A 581 29.57 4.66 -4.57
N ARG A 582 28.71 5.67 -4.52
CA ARG A 582 27.75 5.93 -5.60
C ARG A 582 28.35 6.66 -6.78
N VAL A 583 28.12 6.12 -7.97
CA VAL A 583 28.42 6.78 -9.24
C VAL A 583 27.19 7.58 -9.70
N TYR A 584 27.31 8.92 -9.74
CA TYR A 584 26.25 9.79 -10.27
C TYR A 584 26.33 9.86 -11.78
N PRO A 585 25.18 9.82 -12.50
CA PRO A 585 25.19 9.96 -13.93
C PRO A 585 25.69 11.34 -14.35
N THR A 586 26.72 11.38 -15.21
CA THR A 586 27.33 12.61 -15.72
C THR A 586 26.59 13.17 -16.93
N THR A 587 25.93 12.31 -17.73
CA THR A 587 25.22 12.70 -18.94
C THR A 587 23.87 13.35 -18.64
N LEU A 588 23.43 14.33 -19.45
CA LEU A 588 22.11 14.97 -19.33
C LEU A 588 20.97 13.94 -19.39
N TRP A 589 21.08 12.96 -20.27
CA TRP A 589 20.12 11.87 -20.39
C TRP A 589 20.11 10.98 -19.15
N GLY A 590 21.27 10.66 -18.60
CA GLY A 590 21.39 9.92 -17.35
C GLY A 590 20.78 10.68 -16.16
N LYS A 591 21.00 12.01 -16.07
CA LYS A 591 20.36 12.86 -15.06
C LYS A 591 18.85 12.92 -15.22
N PHE A 592 18.36 13.01 -16.46
CA PHE A 592 16.93 12.96 -16.76
C PHE A 592 16.31 11.62 -16.35
N LEU A 593 16.97 10.50 -16.68
CA LEU A 593 16.53 9.17 -16.26
C LEU A 593 16.57 9.00 -14.73
N ASP A 594 17.62 9.47 -14.02
CA ASP A 594 17.68 9.43 -12.55
C ASP A 594 16.64 10.37 -11.91
N ALA A 595 16.27 11.44 -12.61
CA ALA A 595 15.16 12.31 -12.19
C ALA A 595 13.79 11.70 -12.48
N LEU A 596 13.65 10.87 -13.51
CA LEU A 596 12.40 10.20 -13.89
C LEU A 596 12.20 8.88 -13.11
N LEU A 597 13.27 8.10 -12.95
CA LEU A 597 13.33 6.79 -12.28
C LEU A 597 13.99 6.92 -10.89
#